data_d30153995231ee3552f2127bfef047b0
#
_entry.id   d30153995231ee3552f2127bfef047b0
#
_cell.length_a   1.000
_cell.length_b   1.000
_cell.length_c   1.000
_cell.angle_alpha   90.00
_cell.angle_beta   90.00
_cell.angle_gamma   90.00
#
_symmetry.space_group_name_H-M   'P 1'
#
loop_
_entity.id
_entity.type
_entity.pdbx_description
1 polymer ?
#
loop_
_entity_poly.entity_id
_entity_poly.type
_entity_poly.pdbx_seq_one_letter_code
_entity_poly.pdbx_strand_id
1 'polypeptide(L)'
;MLTPIEIEKLSNDFEAKAPQEIIAWAIDAFWPQIAMSSSFQTQSVPLLHMVSQIDRNLLIYFIDTGYHFWETAIFREQLASEWHLNVLDLYRDSRWDVFVKGQTRTLPLDDPNLCCYIHKVQPMQKAMKDILAWISGIRRDQTPERAQAKILELQEDGLLKINPMLNWTKDDIKQYAEEHDLPSHPLLEKGYRSVGCSPCTVAIGIDDDERAGRWQGRGKTECGLHTHMFNKKDFSKLKSDFQSDISVMERRKVDR
;
A
#
# COMPACT_ATOMS: atom_id res chain seq x y z
N MET A 1 25.22 4.28 6.04
CA MET A 1 23.95 3.66 6.48
C MET A 1 23.75 4.01 7.95
N LEU A 2 22.54 4.40 8.34
CA LEU A 2 22.20 4.68 9.73
C LEU A 2 22.19 3.36 10.54
N THR A 3 22.70 3.42 11.77
CA THR A 3 22.59 2.30 12.72
C THR A 3 21.19 2.20 13.31
N PRO A 4 20.77 1.05 13.85
CA PRO A 4 19.44 0.92 14.50
C PRO A 4 19.23 1.95 15.63
N ILE A 5 20.29 2.29 16.38
CA ILE A 5 20.22 3.29 17.47
C ILE A 5 19.99 4.70 16.89
N GLU A 6 20.67 5.06 15.81
CA GLU A 6 20.46 6.35 15.14
C GLU A 6 19.07 6.45 14.53
N ILE A 7 18.55 5.36 13.94
CA ILE A 7 17.19 5.30 13.40
C ILE A 7 16.16 5.50 14.52
N GLU A 8 16.32 4.85 15.66
CA GLU A 8 15.40 4.99 16.80
C GLU A 8 15.40 6.42 17.35
N LYS A 9 16.58 7.01 17.53
CA LYS A 9 16.72 8.40 17.98
C LYS A 9 16.04 9.35 16.99
N LEU A 10 16.36 9.21 15.70
CA LEU A 10 15.82 10.07 14.65
C LEU A 10 14.30 9.90 14.51
N SER A 11 13.78 8.67 14.67
CA SER A 11 12.35 8.41 14.68
C SER A 11 11.63 9.18 15.81
N ASN A 12 12.25 9.22 17.01
CA ASN A 12 11.71 9.97 18.13
C ASN A 12 11.80 11.51 17.89
N ASP A 13 12.89 11.98 17.31
CA ASP A 13 13.04 13.40 16.96
C ASP A 13 12.00 13.84 15.91
N PHE A 14 11.57 12.92 15.04
CA PHE A 14 10.57 13.17 14.01
C PHE A 14 9.12 13.16 14.51
N GLU A 15 8.85 12.71 15.72
CA GLU A 15 7.48 12.75 16.28
C GLU A 15 6.88 14.17 16.33
N ALA A 16 7.72 15.19 16.41
CA ALA A 16 7.31 16.60 16.44
C ALA A 16 7.46 17.32 15.08
N LYS A 17 7.88 16.62 14.03
CA LYS A 17 8.15 17.21 12.72
C LYS A 17 6.93 17.18 11.81
N ALA A 18 6.83 18.20 10.94
CA ALA A 18 5.83 18.18 9.88
C ALA A 18 6.14 17.08 8.85
N PRO A 19 5.11 16.44 8.26
CA PRO A 19 5.32 15.42 7.22
C PRO A 19 6.24 15.87 6.09
N GLN A 20 6.14 17.12 5.67
CA GLN A 20 6.97 17.70 4.60
C GLN A 20 8.46 17.71 4.95
N GLU A 21 8.81 17.99 6.21
CA GLU A 21 10.20 17.97 6.69
C GLU A 21 10.77 16.54 6.65
N ILE A 22 9.95 15.55 7.04
CA ILE A 22 10.33 14.13 7.03
C ILE A 22 10.49 13.62 5.60
N ILE A 23 9.59 14.00 4.67
CA ILE A 23 9.66 13.63 3.25
C ILE A 23 10.92 14.23 2.62
N ALA A 24 11.18 15.52 2.84
CA ALA A 24 12.35 16.20 2.29
C ALA A 24 13.65 15.56 2.79
N TRP A 25 13.75 15.29 4.10
CA TRP A 25 14.88 14.57 4.67
C TRP A 25 15.05 13.18 4.05
N ALA A 26 13.95 12.44 3.89
CA ALA A 26 14.02 11.08 3.34
C ALA A 26 14.53 11.07 1.89
N ILE A 27 14.06 12.01 1.08
CA ILE A 27 14.51 12.15 -0.30
C ILE A 27 16.00 12.52 -0.33
N ASP A 28 16.43 13.53 0.43
CA ASP A 28 17.84 13.95 0.48
C ASP A 28 18.77 12.81 0.93
N ALA A 29 18.36 12.05 1.95
CA ALA A 29 19.18 11.00 2.54
C ALA A 29 19.30 9.73 1.68
N PHE A 30 18.31 9.40 0.86
CA PHE A 30 18.22 8.10 0.18
C PHE A 30 18.12 8.16 -1.34
N TRP A 31 18.08 9.35 -1.96
CA TRP A 31 18.07 9.45 -3.41
C TRP A 31 19.30 8.78 -4.05
N PRO A 32 19.16 8.00 -5.13
CA PRO A 32 17.93 7.66 -5.87
C PRO A 32 17.26 6.36 -5.39
N GLN A 33 17.69 5.77 -4.27
CA GLN A 33 17.23 4.47 -3.76
C GLN A 33 16.04 4.62 -2.79
N ILE A 34 15.12 5.51 -3.10
CA ILE A 34 13.91 5.76 -2.34
C ILE A 34 12.69 5.69 -3.25
N ALA A 35 11.59 5.14 -2.74
CA ALA A 35 10.30 5.17 -3.41
C ALA A 35 9.16 5.33 -2.41
N MET A 36 8.01 5.77 -2.89
CA MET A 36 6.76 5.83 -2.14
C MET A 36 5.80 4.78 -2.68
N SER A 37 4.85 4.30 -1.87
CA SER A 37 3.68 3.59 -2.38
C SER A 37 2.40 4.35 -2.11
N SER A 38 1.48 4.33 -3.06
CA SER A 38 0.16 4.95 -2.92
C SER A 38 -0.95 4.08 -3.48
N SER A 39 -2.11 4.12 -2.82
CA SER A 39 -3.34 3.49 -3.30
C SER A 39 -4.26 4.49 -4.03
N PHE A 40 -3.87 5.75 -4.13
CA PHE A 40 -4.62 6.83 -4.77
C PHE A 40 -6.07 6.97 -4.27
N GLN A 41 -6.34 6.61 -3.04
CA GLN A 41 -7.61 6.90 -2.37
C GLN A 41 -7.54 8.23 -1.62
N THR A 42 -8.66 8.77 -1.20
CA THR A 42 -8.77 10.09 -0.52
C THR A 42 -7.71 10.29 0.57
N GLN A 43 -7.46 9.30 1.40
CA GLN A 43 -6.47 9.33 2.48
C GLN A 43 -5.01 9.45 1.99
N SER A 44 -4.75 9.15 0.73
CA SER A 44 -3.40 9.20 0.14
C SER A 44 -3.12 10.54 -0.57
N VAL A 45 -4.15 11.33 -0.85
CA VAL A 45 -4.05 12.55 -1.65
C VAL A 45 -3.13 13.59 -1.00
N PRO A 46 -3.22 13.89 0.31
CA PRO A 46 -2.30 14.82 0.95
C PRO A 46 -0.83 14.42 0.81
N LEU A 47 -0.50 13.14 0.99
CA LEU A 47 0.88 12.68 0.85
C LEU A 47 1.39 12.81 -0.59
N LEU A 48 0.55 12.46 -1.58
CA LEU A 48 0.86 12.64 -3.00
C LEU A 48 1.09 14.12 -3.34
N HIS A 49 0.25 15.00 -2.80
CA HIS A 49 0.40 16.45 -2.98
C HIS A 49 1.72 16.96 -2.37
N MET A 50 2.05 16.62 -1.12
CA MET A 50 3.32 17.01 -0.50
C MET A 50 4.52 16.55 -1.32
N VAL A 51 4.51 15.29 -1.78
CA VAL A 51 5.57 14.74 -2.63
C VAL A 51 5.68 15.53 -3.94
N SER A 52 4.55 15.86 -4.59
CA SER A 52 4.55 16.63 -5.84
C SER A 52 5.16 18.02 -5.68
N GLN A 53 5.08 18.61 -4.48
CA GLN A 53 5.66 19.93 -4.18
C GLN A 53 7.15 19.84 -3.81
N ILE A 54 7.62 18.70 -3.27
CA ILE A 54 9.00 18.52 -2.84
C ILE A 54 9.87 17.97 -3.98
N ASP A 55 9.48 16.81 -4.55
CA ASP A 55 10.18 16.24 -5.70
C ASP A 55 9.24 15.35 -6.55
N ARG A 56 8.89 15.81 -7.72
CA ARG A 56 8.03 15.11 -8.69
C ARG A 56 8.70 13.88 -9.31
N ASN A 57 10.01 13.76 -9.20
CA ASN A 57 10.75 12.62 -9.73
C ASN A 57 10.73 11.42 -8.77
N LEU A 58 10.32 11.61 -7.51
CA LEU A 58 10.20 10.50 -6.57
C LEU A 58 9.32 9.40 -7.16
N LEU A 59 9.87 8.17 -7.22
CA LEU A 59 9.17 7.02 -7.76
C LEU A 59 8.00 6.62 -6.84
N ILE A 60 6.80 6.54 -7.41
CA ILE A 60 5.57 6.18 -6.70
C ILE A 60 5.06 4.85 -7.23
N TYR A 61 5.07 3.82 -6.41
CA TYR A 61 4.49 2.52 -6.75
C TYR A 61 2.98 2.53 -6.57
N PHE A 62 2.26 2.21 -7.63
CA PHE A 62 0.85 1.86 -7.60
C PHE A 62 0.70 0.35 -7.82
N ILE A 63 0.06 -0.35 -6.89
CA ILE A 63 -0.14 -1.80 -7.02
C ILE A 63 -1.44 -2.05 -7.77
N ASP A 64 -1.33 -2.35 -9.06
CA ASP A 64 -2.51 -2.74 -9.84
C ASP A 64 -2.84 -4.21 -9.60
N THR A 65 -3.87 -4.42 -8.79
CA THR A 65 -4.34 -5.75 -8.44
C THR A 65 -5.24 -6.38 -9.49
N GLY A 66 -5.71 -5.61 -10.46
CA GLY A 66 -6.77 -6.00 -11.40
C GLY A 66 -8.18 -6.05 -10.76
N TYR A 67 -8.31 -5.62 -9.49
CA TYR A 67 -9.59 -5.58 -8.76
C TYR A 67 -9.94 -4.18 -8.27
N HIS A 68 -9.33 -3.14 -8.83
CA HIS A 68 -9.69 -1.76 -8.47
C HIS A 68 -11.09 -1.41 -8.95
N PHE A 69 -11.71 -0.46 -8.26
CA PHE A 69 -12.83 0.27 -8.85
C PHE A 69 -12.31 1.06 -10.04
N TRP A 70 -13.12 1.19 -11.09
CA TRP A 70 -12.75 1.99 -12.25
C TRP A 70 -12.55 3.48 -11.89
N GLU A 71 -13.29 3.97 -10.88
CA GLU A 71 -13.10 5.31 -10.33
C GLU A 71 -11.71 5.51 -9.75
N THR A 72 -11.14 4.50 -9.10
CA THR A 72 -9.76 4.56 -8.58
C THR A 72 -8.75 4.66 -9.72
N ALA A 73 -8.94 3.91 -10.80
CA ALA A 73 -8.03 3.94 -11.94
C ALA A 73 -8.06 5.32 -12.63
N ILE A 74 -9.24 5.88 -12.87
CA ILE A 74 -9.39 7.21 -13.46
C ILE A 74 -8.80 8.29 -12.54
N PHE A 75 -9.11 8.26 -11.24
CA PHE A 75 -8.61 9.22 -10.29
C PHE A 75 -7.08 9.19 -10.17
N ARG A 76 -6.48 7.99 -10.22
CA ARG A 76 -5.02 7.80 -10.27
C ARG A 76 -4.43 8.48 -11.50
N GLU A 77 -4.99 8.25 -12.70
CA GLU A 77 -4.52 8.88 -13.94
C GLU A 77 -4.63 10.40 -13.89
N GLN A 78 -5.77 10.90 -13.37
CA GLN A 78 -5.99 12.33 -13.20
C GLN A 78 -4.89 12.95 -12.34
N LEU A 79 -4.69 12.45 -11.11
CA LEU A 79 -3.67 12.98 -10.19
C LEU A 79 -2.25 12.85 -10.75
N ALA A 80 -1.93 11.72 -11.37
CA ALA A 80 -0.61 11.51 -11.96
C ALA A 80 -0.32 12.53 -13.08
N SER A 81 -1.30 12.82 -13.91
CA SER A 81 -1.20 13.80 -14.99
C SER A 81 -1.14 15.24 -14.47
N GLU A 82 -2.08 15.63 -13.59
CA GLU A 82 -2.19 17.01 -13.10
C GLU A 82 -0.97 17.44 -12.26
N TRP A 83 -0.45 16.53 -11.45
CA TRP A 83 0.70 16.82 -10.57
C TRP A 83 2.02 16.33 -11.13
N HIS A 84 2.04 15.79 -12.35
CA HIS A 84 3.22 15.25 -13.03
C HIS A 84 4.00 14.23 -12.18
N LEU A 85 3.26 13.30 -11.55
CA LEU A 85 3.84 12.30 -10.66
C LEU A 85 4.55 11.19 -11.46
N ASN A 86 5.69 10.74 -10.94
CA ASN A 86 6.43 9.60 -11.51
C ASN A 86 5.87 8.27 -10.97
N VAL A 87 4.81 7.75 -11.59
CA VAL A 87 4.09 6.55 -11.12
C VAL A 87 4.48 5.31 -11.93
N LEU A 88 4.82 4.24 -11.21
CA LEU A 88 5.08 2.92 -11.77
C LEU A 88 4.06 1.91 -11.26
N ASP A 89 3.35 1.26 -12.17
CA ASP A 89 2.39 0.23 -11.85
C ASP A 89 3.08 -1.10 -11.56
N LEU A 90 2.73 -1.70 -10.43
CA LEU A 90 3.20 -3.01 -10.02
C LEU A 90 2.10 -4.05 -10.21
N TYR A 91 2.42 -5.10 -10.95
CA TYR A 91 1.50 -6.19 -11.23
C TYR A 91 1.93 -7.48 -10.52
N ARG A 92 0.99 -8.40 -10.27
CA ARG A 92 1.32 -9.74 -9.83
C ARG A 92 2.28 -10.44 -10.82
N ASP A 93 3.08 -11.34 -10.32
CA ASP A 93 3.94 -12.17 -11.18
C ASP A 93 3.08 -13.06 -12.10
N SER A 94 3.41 -13.10 -13.40
CA SER A 94 2.69 -13.88 -14.41
C SER A 94 2.66 -15.39 -14.13
N ARG A 95 3.58 -15.90 -13.31
CA ARG A 95 3.57 -17.30 -12.83
C ARG A 95 2.28 -17.67 -12.10
N TRP A 96 1.58 -16.68 -11.53
CA TRP A 96 0.28 -16.87 -10.89
C TRP A 96 -0.91 -16.88 -11.86
N ASP A 97 -0.71 -16.55 -13.15
CA ASP A 97 -1.81 -16.37 -14.10
C ASP A 97 -2.68 -17.61 -14.26
N VAL A 98 -2.06 -18.80 -14.35
CA VAL A 98 -2.78 -20.06 -14.50
C VAL A 98 -3.65 -20.33 -13.26
N PHE A 99 -3.06 -20.15 -12.07
CA PHE A 99 -3.77 -20.32 -10.81
C PHE A 99 -4.91 -19.31 -10.64
N VAL A 100 -4.61 -18.02 -10.82
CA VAL A 100 -5.60 -16.95 -10.68
C VAL A 100 -6.70 -17.10 -11.73
N LYS A 101 -6.42 -17.48 -12.98
CA LYS A 101 -7.44 -17.73 -14.00
C LYS A 101 -8.37 -18.88 -13.65
N GLY A 102 -7.89 -19.90 -12.94
CA GLY A 102 -8.72 -20.99 -12.43
C GLY A 102 -9.62 -20.61 -11.26
N GLN A 103 -9.27 -19.53 -10.53
CA GLN A 103 -9.92 -19.08 -9.27
C GLN A 103 -10.51 -17.66 -9.37
N THR A 104 -10.61 -17.08 -10.55
CA THR A 104 -10.61 -15.64 -10.80
C THR A 104 -11.72 -14.80 -10.18
N ARG A 105 -12.84 -15.37 -9.81
CA ARG A 105 -13.94 -14.59 -9.20
C ARG A 105 -14.08 -14.80 -7.70
N THR A 106 -13.53 -15.87 -7.18
CA THR A 106 -13.75 -16.31 -5.80
C THR A 106 -12.57 -16.05 -4.89
N LEU A 107 -11.32 -16.04 -5.40
CA LEU A 107 -10.12 -15.89 -4.59
C LEU A 107 -10.13 -14.70 -3.61
N PRO A 108 -10.55 -13.46 -3.99
CA PRO A 108 -10.66 -12.37 -3.03
C PRO A 108 -11.67 -12.63 -1.91
N LEU A 109 -12.66 -13.49 -2.16
CA LEU A 109 -13.74 -13.84 -1.25
C LEU A 109 -13.38 -15.05 -0.38
N ASP A 110 -12.78 -16.06 -0.96
CA ASP A 110 -12.50 -17.37 -0.33
C ASP A 110 -11.22 -17.33 0.49
N ASP A 111 -10.15 -16.71 -0.04
CA ASP A 111 -8.88 -16.52 0.65
C ASP A 111 -8.32 -15.10 0.41
N PRO A 112 -8.81 -14.09 1.13
CA PRO A 112 -8.32 -12.73 1.00
C PRO A 112 -6.86 -12.55 1.42
N ASN A 113 -6.28 -13.45 2.20
CA ASN A 113 -4.86 -13.39 2.58
C ASN A 113 -3.98 -13.82 1.42
N LEU A 114 -4.27 -14.95 0.78
CA LEU A 114 -3.58 -15.42 -0.41
C LEU A 114 -3.75 -14.44 -1.57
N CYS A 115 -4.96 -13.91 -1.76
CA CYS A 115 -5.22 -12.87 -2.77
C CYS A 115 -4.33 -11.64 -2.55
N CYS A 116 -4.28 -11.10 -1.31
CA CYS A 116 -3.42 -9.95 -0.99
C CYS A 116 -1.94 -10.28 -1.15
N TYR A 117 -1.51 -11.49 -0.82
CA TYR A 117 -0.14 -11.91 -1.02
C TYR A 117 0.25 -11.89 -2.50
N ILE A 118 -0.53 -12.55 -3.35
CA ILE A 118 -0.27 -12.65 -4.79
C ILE A 118 -0.31 -11.28 -5.47
N HIS A 119 -1.35 -10.50 -5.18
CA HIS A 119 -1.62 -9.25 -5.91
C HIS A 119 -1.02 -7.99 -5.29
N LYS A 120 -0.50 -8.05 -4.05
CA LYS A 120 0.04 -6.86 -3.37
C LYS A 120 1.41 -7.09 -2.75
N VAL A 121 1.51 -8.09 -1.84
CA VAL A 121 2.73 -8.28 -1.06
C VAL A 121 3.90 -8.69 -1.95
N GLN A 122 3.72 -9.69 -2.79
CA GLN A 122 4.78 -10.21 -3.66
C GLN A 122 5.25 -9.17 -4.70
N PRO A 123 4.39 -8.46 -5.44
CA PRO A 123 4.83 -7.39 -6.33
C PRO A 123 5.62 -6.31 -5.62
N MET A 124 5.14 -5.89 -4.44
CA MET A 124 5.80 -4.87 -3.64
C MET A 124 7.16 -5.34 -3.11
N GLN A 125 7.26 -6.56 -2.55
CA GLN A 125 8.54 -7.14 -2.14
C GLN A 125 9.55 -7.22 -3.28
N LYS A 126 9.10 -7.48 -4.51
CA LYS A 126 9.97 -7.50 -5.68
C LYS A 126 10.47 -6.10 -6.02
N ALA A 127 9.60 -5.09 -5.98
CA ALA A 127 9.95 -3.70 -6.26
C ALA A 127 10.86 -3.07 -5.20
N MET A 128 10.74 -3.52 -3.94
CA MET A 128 11.54 -3.01 -2.81
C MET A 128 12.98 -3.50 -2.79
N LYS A 129 13.38 -4.47 -3.61
CA LYS A 129 14.73 -5.05 -3.57
C LYS A 129 15.85 -4.08 -3.92
N ASP A 130 15.55 -3.09 -4.75
CA ASP A 130 16.53 -2.16 -5.30
C ASP A 130 16.50 -0.79 -4.60
N ILE A 131 15.70 -0.64 -3.54
CA ILE A 131 15.59 0.60 -2.77
C ILE A 131 16.02 0.40 -1.30
N LEU A 132 16.46 1.48 -0.68
CA LEU A 132 16.86 1.53 0.73
C LEU A 132 15.79 2.12 1.63
N ALA A 133 14.90 2.96 1.07
CA ALA A 133 13.86 3.64 1.83
C ALA A 133 12.50 3.58 1.12
N TRP A 134 11.45 3.35 1.91
CA TRP A 134 10.06 3.26 1.44
C TRP A 134 9.15 4.21 2.22
N ILE A 135 8.61 5.23 1.55
CA ILE A 135 7.61 6.14 2.13
C ILE A 135 6.22 5.50 2.05
N SER A 136 5.53 5.45 3.18
CA SER A 136 4.20 4.89 3.36
C SER A 136 3.24 5.91 4.00
N GLY A 137 2.00 5.96 3.54
CA GLY A 137 0.97 6.89 4.01
C GLY A 137 0.09 6.33 5.14
N ILE A 138 0.61 5.49 6.03
CA ILE A 138 -0.15 4.99 7.18
C ILE A 138 -0.23 6.04 8.29
N ARG A 139 -1.30 5.91 9.12
CA ARG A 139 -1.51 6.72 10.32
C ARG A 139 -1.85 5.81 11.50
N ARG A 140 -1.50 6.23 12.72
CA ARG A 140 -1.78 5.47 13.96
C ARG A 140 -3.27 5.31 14.24
N ASP A 141 -4.08 6.29 13.86
CA ASP A 141 -5.52 6.29 14.10
C ASP A 141 -6.31 5.28 13.24
N GLN A 142 -5.68 4.65 12.24
CA GLN A 142 -6.39 3.82 11.26
C GLN A 142 -6.72 2.42 11.76
N THR A 143 -5.83 1.79 12.53
CA THR A 143 -6.04 0.45 13.09
C THR A 143 -5.18 0.20 14.33
N PRO A 144 -5.55 -0.76 15.22
CA PRO A 144 -4.75 -1.13 16.37
C PRO A 144 -3.32 -1.58 16.01
N GLU A 145 -3.16 -2.26 14.88
CA GLU A 145 -1.85 -2.71 14.38
C GLU A 145 -0.96 -1.51 14.05
N ARG A 146 -1.52 -0.46 13.44
CA ARG A 146 -0.78 0.76 13.06
C ARG A 146 -0.51 1.67 14.24
N ALA A 147 -1.28 1.57 15.32
CA ALA A 147 -1.08 2.37 16.53
C ALA A 147 0.32 2.15 17.14
N GLN A 148 0.95 1.00 16.89
CA GLN A 148 2.29 0.66 17.38
C GLN A 148 3.41 1.04 16.41
N ALA A 149 3.09 1.57 15.23
CA ALA A 149 4.08 1.94 14.22
C ALA A 149 4.95 3.11 14.68
N LYS A 150 6.19 3.15 14.19
CA LYS A 150 7.14 4.26 14.37
C LYS A 150 7.24 5.09 13.08
N ILE A 151 7.67 6.33 13.20
CA ILE A 151 7.92 7.20 12.03
C ILE A 151 8.97 6.56 11.13
N LEU A 152 10.04 6.02 11.71
CA LEU A 152 11.06 5.25 11.00
C LEU A 152 11.08 3.81 11.53
N GLU A 153 10.92 2.84 10.64
CA GLU A 153 10.92 1.41 10.95
C GLU A 153 11.93 0.66 10.09
N LEU A 154 13.03 0.22 10.70
CA LEU A 154 13.99 -0.66 10.01
C LEU A 154 13.39 -2.06 9.88
N GLN A 155 13.22 -2.53 8.65
CA GLN A 155 12.74 -3.86 8.35
C GLN A 155 13.87 -4.90 8.45
N GLU A 156 13.52 -6.19 8.59
CA GLU A 156 14.49 -7.30 8.73
C GLU A 156 15.46 -7.42 7.56
N ASP A 157 15.06 -7.00 6.37
CA ASP A 157 15.86 -7.03 5.14
C ASP A 157 16.71 -5.77 4.94
N GLY A 158 16.71 -4.85 5.91
CA GLY A 158 17.45 -3.59 5.87
C GLY A 158 16.72 -2.42 5.19
N LEU A 159 15.52 -2.62 4.66
CA LEU A 159 14.68 -1.56 4.13
C LEU A 159 14.22 -0.62 5.26
N LEU A 160 14.41 0.69 5.10
CA LEU A 160 13.87 1.68 6.02
C LEU A 160 12.49 2.12 5.56
N LYS A 161 11.46 1.74 6.31
CA LYS A 161 10.10 2.23 6.07
C LYS A 161 9.90 3.55 6.82
N ILE A 162 9.37 4.54 6.11
CA ILE A 162 9.19 5.93 6.58
C ILE A 162 7.71 6.27 6.51
N ASN A 163 7.14 6.68 7.65
CA ASN A 163 5.72 6.97 7.81
C ASN A 163 5.52 8.46 8.18
N PRO A 164 5.66 9.40 7.25
CA PRO A 164 5.70 10.83 7.58
C PRO A 164 4.39 11.36 8.15
N MET A 165 3.25 10.80 7.78
CA MET A 165 1.93 11.21 8.26
C MET A 165 1.44 10.38 9.45
N LEU A 166 2.33 9.66 10.15
CA LEU A 166 1.95 8.67 11.16
C LEU A 166 1.11 9.25 12.30
N ASN A 167 1.39 10.49 12.69
CA ASN A 167 0.70 11.21 13.79
C ASN A 167 -0.55 11.97 13.33
N TRP A 168 -0.79 12.04 12.04
CA TRP A 168 -1.98 12.70 11.52
C TRP A 168 -3.24 11.91 11.84
N THR A 169 -4.31 12.64 12.06
CA THR A 169 -5.67 12.11 12.20
C THR A 169 -6.45 12.24 10.89
N LYS A 170 -7.65 11.67 10.86
CA LYS A 170 -8.58 11.91 9.73
C LYS A 170 -8.94 13.38 9.57
N ASP A 171 -8.97 14.14 10.69
CA ASP A 171 -9.29 15.57 10.66
C ASP A 171 -8.12 16.38 10.09
N ASP A 172 -6.86 16.01 10.38
CA ASP A 172 -5.68 16.63 9.77
C ASP A 172 -5.65 16.38 8.25
N ILE A 173 -6.01 15.16 7.80
CA ILE A 173 -6.15 14.84 6.37
C ILE A 173 -7.18 15.75 5.71
N LYS A 174 -8.33 15.90 6.35
CA LYS A 174 -9.44 16.74 5.84
C LYS A 174 -9.02 18.20 5.80
N GLN A 175 -8.49 18.72 6.89
CA GLN A 175 -8.03 20.10 6.99
C GLN A 175 -7.00 20.42 5.91
N TYR A 176 -5.98 19.59 5.75
CA TYR A 176 -4.96 19.78 4.73
C TYR A 176 -5.56 19.76 3.31
N ALA A 177 -6.51 18.84 3.05
CA ALA A 177 -7.16 18.76 1.75
C ALA A 177 -8.01 20.03 1.45
N GLU A 178 -8.70 20.57 2.46
CA GLU A 178 -9.46 21.83 2.34
C GLU A 178 -8.53 23.04 2.14
N GLU A 179 -7.44 23.15 2.91
CA GLU A 179 -6.48 24.24 2.82
C GLU A 179 -5.77 24.33 1.46
N HIS A 180 -5.61 23.20 0.79
CA HIS A 180 -4.94 23.11 -0.51
C HIS A 180 -5.89 22.83 -1.68
N ASP A 181 -7.21 22.87 -1.47
CA ASP A 181 -8.25 22.61 -2.47
C ASP A 181 -8.01 21.28 -3.23
N LEU A 182 -7.68 20.22 -2.48
CA LEU A 182 -7.32 18.93 -3.06
C LEU A 182 -8.56 18.12 -3.48
N PRO A 183 -8.50 17.42 -4.62
CA PRO A 183 -9.61 16.60 -5.07
C PRO A 183 -9.83 15.39 -4.17
N SER A 184 -11.09 15.00 -4.00
CA SER A 184 -11.50 13.80 -3.31
C SER A 184 -11.74 12.64 -4.27
N HIS A 185 -11.47 11.41 -3.80
CA HIS A 185 -11.80 10.23 -4.58
C HIS A 185 -13.30 10.13 -4.87
N PRO A 186 -13.76 9.87 -6.12
CA PRO A 186 -15.18 9.92 -6.51
C PRO A 186 -16.11 8.99 -5.70
N LEU A 187 -15.57 7.94 -5.11
CA LEU A 187 -16.36 7.02 -4.26
C LEU A 187 -16.59 7.56 -2.84
N LEU A 188 -15.93 8.64 -2.42
CA LEU A 188 -16.12 9.20 -1.08
C LEU A 188 -17.58 9.65 -0.88
N GLU A 189 -18.15 10.36 -1.85
CA GLU A 189 -19.56 10.81 -1.83
C GLU A 189 -20.56 9.66 -1.88
N LYS A 190 -20.13 8.48 -2.37
CA LYS A 190 -20.94 7.25 -2.40
C LYS A 190 -20.82 6.43 -1.10
N GLY A 191 -20.21 6.97 -0.04
CA GLY A 191 -20.08 6.33 1.27
C GLY A 191 -18.85 5.40 1.40
N TYR A 192 -17.93 5.39 0.44
CA TYR A 192 -16.69 4.60 0.53
C TYR A 192 -15.57 5.41 1.19
N ARG A 193 -15.53 5.42 2.52
CA ARG A 193 -14.54 6.21 3.28
C ARG A 193 -13.13 5.63 3.24
N SER A 194 -13.01 4.32 3.07
CA SER A 194 -11.72 3.62 2.87
C SER A 194 -11.83 2.72 1.66
N VAL A 195 -11.24 3.13 0.55
CA VAL A 195 -11.29 2.40 -0.72
C VAL A 195 -10.16 1.38 -0.82
N GLY A 196 -10.45 0.23 -1.36
CA GLY A 196 -9.45 -0.80 -1.72
C GLY A 196 -9.88 -1.56 -2.96
N CYS A 197 -9.60 -2.86 -3.01
CA CYS A 197 -10.12 -3.71 -4.08
C CYS A 197 -11.64 -3.80 -4.01
N SER A 198 -12.32 -3.71 -5.15
CA SER A 198 -13.79 -3.76 -5.26
C SER A 198 -14.42 -4.96 -4.55
N PRO A 199 -13.92 -6.21 -4.67
CA PRO A 199 -14.52 -7.35 -3.95
C PRO A 199 -14.34 -7.31 -2.43
N CYS A 200 -13.49 -6.41 -1.92
CA CYS A 200 -13.13 -6.31 -0.50
C CYS A 200 -13.58 -4.99 0.13
N THR A 201 -14.43 -4.21 -0.55
CA THR A 201 -14.82 -2.88 -0.08
C THR A 201 -16.28 -2.62 -0.37
N VAL A 202 -17.02 -2.20 0.65
CA VAL A 202 -18.42 -1.78 0.55
C VAL A 202 -18.59 -0.37 1.11
N ALA A 203 -19.64 0.33 0.70
CA ALA A 203 -20.04 1.60 1.29
C ALA A 203 -20.50 1.40 2.74
N ILE A 204 -20.33 2.41 3.58
CA ILE A 204 -20.66 2.41 5.01
C ILE A 204 -21.53 3.59 5.39
N GLY A 205 -22.19 3.48 6.53
CA GLY A 205 -22.98 4.57 7.10
C GLY A 205 -22.13 5.74 7.60
N ILE A 206 -22.81 6.84 7.91
CA ILE A 206 -22.13 8.07 8.32
C ILE A 206 -21.46 7.95 9.69
N ASP A 207 -21.99 7.12 10.57
CA ASP A 207 -21.51 6.92 11.94
C ASP A 207 -20.58 5.71 12.08
N ASP A 208 -20.35 4.96 11.00
CA ASP A 208 -19.48 3.78 11.02
C ASP A 208 -18.01 4.18 11.09
N ASP A 209 -17.17 3.29 11.62
CA ASP A 209 -15.72 3.41 11.52
C ASP A 209 -15.28 3.52 10.05
N GLU A 210 -14.29 4.36 9.77
CA GLU A 210 -13.81 4.63 8.40
C GLU A 210 -13.49 3.35 7.62
N ARG A 211 -13.01 2.31 8.30
CA ARG A 211 -12.60 1.05 7.69
C ARG A 211 -13.62 -0.08 7.83
N ALA A 212 -14.80 0.17 8.42
CA ALA A 212 -15.84 -0.84 8.62
C ALA A 212 -16.28 -1.53 7.31
N GLY A 213 -16.18 -0.84 6.17
CA GLY A 213 -16.47 -1.38 4.85
C GLY A 213 -15.38 -2.31 4.27
N ARG A 214 -14.22 -2.47 4.95
CA ARG A 214 -13.11 -3.29 4.46
C ARG A 214 -13.23 -4.72 4.96
N TRP A 215 -13.15 -5.70 4.04
CA TRP A 215 -13.23 -7.15 4.35
C TRP A 215 -14.38 -7.52 5.29
N GLN A 216 -15.52 -6.85 5.17
CA GLN A 216 -16.67 -7.03 6.06
C GLN A 216 -17.03 -8.52 6.24
N GLY A 217 -17.14 -8.96 7.49
CA GLY A 217 -17.46 -10.36 7.83
C GLY A 217 -16.31 -11.37 7.68
N ARG A 218 -15.04 -10.92 7.44
CA ARG A 218 -13.92 -11.84 7.14
C ARG A 218 -12.80 -11.85 8.16
N GLY A 219 -12.96 -11.20 9.31
CA GLY A 219 -11.96 -11.19 10.38
C GLY A 219 -10.58 -10.64 9.97
N LYS A 220 -10.54 -9.77 8.94
CA LYS A 220 -9.33 -9.17 8.39
C LYS A 220 -9.40 -7.65 8.50
N THR A 221 -8.32 -7.03 8.98
CA THR A 221 -8.20 -5.57 9.21
C THR A 221 -7.19 -4.91 8.26
N GLU A 222 -6.19 -5.66 7.76
CA GLU A 222 -5.08 -5.14 6.95
C GLU A 222 -4.80 -5.94 5.68
N CYS A 223 -4.24 -5.27 4.67
CA CYS A 223 -3.97 -5.87 3.35
C CYS A 223 -2.67 -6.70 3.28
N GLY A 224 -1.92 -6.79 4.35
CA GLY A 224 -0.66 -7.52 4.40
C GLY A 224 0.59 -6.68 4.13
N LEU A 225 0.50 -5.52 3.47
CA LEU A 225 1.66 -4.65 3.25
C LEU A 225 2.21 -4.02 4.53
N HIS A 226 1.34 -3.84 5.53
CA HIS A 226 1.68 -3.20 6.80
C HIS A 226 1.56 -4.18 7.98
N THR A 227 1.68 -5.48 7.72
CA THR A 227 1.66 -6.55 8.71
C THR A 227 2.91 -7.40 8.59
N HIS A 228 3.10 -8.32 9.55
CA HIS A 228 4.14 -9.36 9.48
C HIS A 228 4.13 -10.18 8.17
N MET A 229 3.03 -10.17 7.40
CA MET A 229 2.93 -10.83 6.10
C MET A 229 3.93 -10.24 5.09
N PHE A 230 4.26 -8.95 5.19
CA PHE A 230 5.26 -8.32 4.33
C PHE A 230 6.67 -8.88 4.58
N ASN A 231 7.01 -9.16 5.84
CA ASN A 231 8.33 -9.65 6.26
C ASN A 231 8.46 -11.17 6.19
N LYS A 232 7.37 -11.92 6.04
CA LYS A 232 7.44 -13.39 6.00
C LYS A 232 8.08 -13.89 4.71
N LYS A 233 9.29 -14.43 4.84
CA LYS A 233 9.88 -15.38 3.88
C LYS A 233 9.09 -16.71 3.78
N ASP A 234 8.09 -16.92 4.63
CA ASP A 234 7.42 -18.20 4.94
C ASP A 234 6.25 -18.59 4.02
N PHE A 235 6.10 -17.92 2.88
CA PHE A 235 5.29 -18.50 1.81
C PHE A 235 6.04 -19.57 0.98
N SER A 236 7.23 -19.98 1.43
CA SER A 236 7.94 -21.13 0.85
C SER A 236 7.10 -22.41 0.91
N LYS A 237 6.28 -22.59 1.94
CA LYS A 237 5.36 -23.75 2.08
C LYS A 237 4.20 -23.66 1.10
N LEU A 238 3.59 -22.49 0.91
CA LEU A 238 2.63 -22.25 -0.17
C LEU A 238 3.29 -22.41 -1.56
N LYS A 239 4.57 -22.03 -1.74
CA LYS A 239 5.31 -22.32 -2.98
C LYS A 239 5.46 -23.81 -3.24
N SER A 240 5.75 -24.63 -2.24
CA SER A 240 5.92 -26.08 -2.43
C SER A 240 4.58 -26.77 -2.77
N ASP A 241 3.51 -26.40 -2.11
CA ASP A 241 2.18 -26.92 -2.38
C ASP A 241 1.68 -26.49 -3.78
N PHE A 242 2.00 -25.25 -4.18
CA PHE A 242 1.68 -24.72 -5.51
C PHE A 242 2.55 -25.24 -6.64
N GLN A 243 3.85 -25.44 -6.42
CA GLN A 243 4.70 -26.09 -7.42
C GLN A 243 4.25 -27.53 -7.72
N SER A 244 3.73 -28.24 -6.70
CA SER A 244 3.10 -29.53 -6.90
C SER A 244 1.83 -29.43 -7.74
N ASP A 245 0.96 -28.45 -7.48
CA ASP A 245 -0.30 -28.27 -8.21
C ASP A 245 -0.09 -27.79 -9.67
N ILE A 246 0.84 -26.87 -9.91
CA ILE A 246 1.22 -26.44 -11.28
C ILE A 246 1.80 -27.63 -12.05
N SER A 247 2.67 -28.43 -11.44
CA SER A 247 3.24 -29.61 -12.09
C SER A 247 2.20 -30.70 -12.41
N VAL A 248 1.16 -30.83 -11.58
CA VAL A 248 0.02 -31.73 -11.81
C VAL A 248 -0.89 -31.20 -12.94
N MET A 249 -1.10 -29.88 -13.01
CA MET A 249 -1.91 -29.26 -14.06
C MET A 249 -1.20 -29.27 -15.43
N GLU A 250 0.13 -29.09 -15.46
CA GLU A 250 0.91 -29.20 -16.69
C GLU A 250 0.93 -30.64 -17.22
N ARG A 251 1.06 -31.65 -16.38
CA ARG A 251 0.96 -33.07 -16.79
C ARG A 251 -0.40 -33.42 -17.38
N ARG A 252 -1.49 -32.88 -16.84
CA ARG A 252 -2.84 -33.10 -17.41
C ARG A 252 -3.10 -32.42 -18.76
N LYS A 253 -2.25 -31.49 -19.19
CA LYS A 253 -2.32 -30.86 -20.52
C LYS A 253 -1.53 -31.61 -21.58
N VAL A 254 -0.57 -32.45 -21.21
CA VAL A 254 0.23 -33.28 -22.13
C VAL A 254 -0.52 -34.58 -22.48
N ASP A 255 -1.46 -35.00 -21.64
CA ASP A 255 -2.24 -36.25 -21.82
C ASP A 255 -3.61 -36.01 -22.52
N ARG A 256 -3.80 -34.86 -23.17
CA ARG A 256 -4.94 -34.52 -24.04
C ARG A 256 -4.47 -34.05 -25.42
#